data_288f7a219f0269126c6dc4a122556ace
#
_entry.id   288f7a219f0269126c6dc4a122556ace
#
_cell.length_a   1.000
_cell.length_b   1.000
_cell.length_c   1.000
_cell.angle_alpha   90.00
_cell.angle_beta   90.00
_cell.angle_gamma   90.00
#
_symmetry.space_group_name_H-M   'P 1'
#
loop_
_entity.id
_entity.type
_entity.pdbx_description
1 polymer ?
#
loop_
_entity_poly.entity_id
_entity_poly.type
_entity_poly.pdbx_seq_one_letter_code
_entity_poly.pdbx_strand_id
1 'polypeptide(L)' 'MIFTYEQISKLNDTELIVYNYIVKNVGLVLKMNIRELAAQSHVSTATITRFLS' A
#
# COMPACT_ATOMS: atom_id res chain seq x y z
N MET A 1 -10.15 -6.12 8.66
CA MET A 1 -9.61 -4.97 7.88
C MET A 1 -8.62 -4.21 8.74
N ILE A 2 -7.54 -3.83 8.13
CA ILE A 2 -6.50 -3.06 8.80
C ILE A 2 -6.92 -1.59 8.97
N PHE A 3 -7.68 -1.09 8.01
CA PHE A 3 -8.05 0.32 7.97
C PHE A 3 -9.53 0.53 8.22
N THR A 4 -9.85 1.62 8.93
CA THR A 4 -11.23 2.05 9.07
C THR A 4 -11.66 2.81 7.82
N TYR A 5 -12.96 2.99 7.65
CA TYR A 5 -13.48 3.77 6.54
C TYR A 5 -12.90 5.20 6.53
N GLU A 6 -12.78 5.81 7.71
CA GLU A 6 -12.22 7.15 7.81
C GLU A 6 -10.77 7.21 7.35
N GLN A 7 -9.98 6.21 7.72
CA GLN A 7 -8.59 6.16 7.31
C GLN A 7 -8.47 6.01 5.80
N ILE A 8 -9.30 5.16 5.20
CA ILE A 8 -9.27 4.96 3.75
C ILE A 8 -9.67 6.24 3.02
N SER A 9 -10.68 6.95 3.50
CA SER A 9 -11.17 8.15 2.84
C SER A 9 -10.18 9.31 2.92
N LYS A 10 -9.20 9.25 3.83
CA LYS A 10 -8.17 10.28 3.96
C LYS A 10 -6.93 10.00 3.13
N LEU A 11 -6.86 8.86 2.47
CA LEU A 11 -5.70 8.52 1.65
C LEU A 11 -5.65 9.38 0.40
N ASN A 12 -4.45 9.82 0.02
CA ASN A 12 -4.27 10.52 -1.25
C ASN A 12 -4.24 9.50 -2.39
N ASP A 13 -4.16 9.97 -3.65
CA ASP A 13 -4.21 9.10 -4.81
C ASP A 13 -3.13 8.03 -4.80
N THR A 14 -1.91 8.42 -4.42
CA THR A 14 -0.79 7.47 -4.36
C THR A 14 -1.03 6.40 -3.30
N GLU A 15 -1.53 6.82 -2.14
CA GLU A 15 -1.82 5.88 -1.07
C GLU A 15 -2.96 4.94 -1.44
N LEU A 16 -3.95 5.44 -2.18
CA LEU A 16 -5.04 4.59 -2.67
C LEU A 16 -4.53 3.53 -3.64
N ILE A 17 -3.57 3.87 -4.49
CA ILE A 17 -2.95 2.90 -5.40
C ILE A 17 -2.31 1.78 -4.60
N VAL A 18 -1.53 2.13 -3.56
CA VAL A 18 -0.88 1.14 -2.70
C VAL A 18 -1.93 0.29 -1.98
N TYR A 19 -2.93 0.92 -1.40
CA TYR A 19 -3.97 0.22 -0.68
C TYR A 19 -4.69 -0.79 -1.58
N ASN A 20 -5.09 -0.35 -2.77
CA ASN A 20 -5.78 -1.22 -3.72
C ASN A 20 -4.89 -2.40 -4.14
N TYR A 21 -3.62 -2.14 -4.39
CA TYR A 21 -2.69 -3.20 -4.76
C TYR A 21 -2.59 -4.25 -3.65
N ILE A 22 -2.44 -3.80 -2.41
CA ILE A 22 -2.31 -4.69 -1.26
C ILE A 22 -3.56 -5.55 -1.11
N VAL A 23 -4.73 -4.93 -1.18
CA VAL A 23 -6.00 -5.65 -0.99
C VAL A 23 -6.20 -6.72 -2.06
N LYS A 24 -5.82 -6.40 -3.30
CA LYS A 24 -6.02 -7.33 -4.42
C LYS A 24 -4.97 -8.43 -4.46
N ASN A 25 -3.83 -8.24 -3.82
CA ASN A 25 -2.69 -9.15 -3.94
C ASN A 25 -2.11 -9.52 -2.57
N VAL A 26 -2.98 -9.71 -1.58
CA VAL A 26 -2.54 -9.98 -0.19
C VAL A 26 -1.53 -11.12 -0.11
N GLY A 27 -1.81 -12.22 -0.80
CA GLY A 27 -0.91 -13.38 -0.77
C GLY A 27 0.47 -13.07 -1.32
N LEU A 28 0.55 -12.27 -2.38
CA LEU A 28 1.82 -11.86 -2.96
C LEU A 28 2.54 -10.85 -2.07
N VAL A 29 1.79 -9.89 -1.54
CA VAL A 29 2.35 -8.83 -0.71
C VAL A 29 3.03 -9.40 0.53
N LEU A 30 2.47 -10.45 1.13
CA LEU A 30 3.06 -11.08 2.30
C LEU A 30 4.42 -11.70 2.02
N LYS A 31 4.74 -11.96 0.76
CA LYS A 31 6.03 -12.52 0.34
C LYS A 31 6.99 -11.48 -0.19
N MET A 32 6.55 -10.24 -0.34
CA MET A 32 7.35 -9.16 -0.89
C MET A 32 8.10 -8.40 0.18
N ASN A 33 9.29 -7.88 -0.18
CA ASN A 33 9.92 -6.87 0.64
C ASN A 33 9.40 -5.49 0.20
N ILE A 34 9.79 -4.44 0.94
CA ILE A 34 9.28 -3.10 0.68
C ILE A 34 9.66 -2.58 -0.71
N ARG A 35 10.84 -2.95 -1.20
CA ARG A 35 11.28 -2.53 -2.53
C ARG A 35 10.43 -3.15 -3.63
N GLU A 36 10.12 -4.42 -3.48
CA GLU A 36 9.28 -5.11 -4.45
C GLU A 36 7.87 -4.53 -4.45
N LEU A 37 7.32 -4.28 -3.27
CA LEU A 37 5.99 -3.68 -3.16
C LEU A 37 5.96 -2.31 -3.81
N ALA A 38 6.97 -1.48 -3.57
CA ALA A 38 7.05 -0.16 -4.18
C ALA A 38 7.12 -0.24 -5.69
N ALA A 39 7.96 -1.14 -6.22
CA ALA A 39 8.10 -1.32 -7.66
C ALA A 39 6.79 -1.79 -8.30
N GLN A 40 6.12 -2.75 -7.69
CA GLN A 40 4.88 -3.30 -8.24
C GLN A 40 3.72 -2.32 -8.18
N SER A 41 3.68 -1.48 -7.16
CA SER A 41 2.64 -0.47 -7.04
C SER A 41 3.01 0.87 -7.68
N HIS A 42 4.19 0.95 -8.30
CA HIS A 42 4.66 2.14 -9.03
C HIS A 42 4.77 3.39 -8.14
N VAL A 43 5.22 3.19 -6.91
CA VAL A 43 5.44 4.28 -5.97
C VAL A 43 6.84 4.15 -5.35
N SER A 44 7.28 5.17 -4.63
CA SER A 44 8.58 5.13 -3.95
C SER A 44 8.51 4.32 -2.66
N THR A 45 9.66 3.83 -2.21
CA THR A 45 9.74 3.12 -0.93
C THR A 45 9.36 4.04 0.23
N ALA A 46 9.67 5.34 0.11
CA ALA A 46 9.29 6.31 1.14
C ALA A 46 7.77 6.40 1.27
N THR A 47 7.05 6.34 0.15
CA THR A 47 5.60 6.33 0.16
C THR A 47 5.06 5.11 0.89
N ILE A 48 5.62 3.93 0.60
CA ILE A 48 5.20 2.69 1.26
C ILE A 48 5.47 2.79 2.77
N THR A 49 6.65 3.28 3.15
CA THR A 49 7.01 3.41 4.55
C THR A 49 6.01 4.31 5.29
N ARG A 50 5.67 5.44 4.70
CA ARG A 50 4.69 6.34 5.31
C ARG A 50 3.31 5.71 5.39
N PHE A 51 2.93 4.97 4.35
CA PHE A 51 1.63 4.30 4.32
C PHE A 51 1.48 3.28 5.45
N LEU A 52 2.56 2.57 5.74
CA LEU A 52 2.55 1.51 6.75
C LEU A 52 2.81 2.01 8.17
N SER A 53 3.14 3.27 8.32
CA SER A 53 3.42 3.85 9.63
C SER A 53 2.19 4.05 10.47
#